data_7667d873782e4738c28d3292dee05bf2
#
_entry.id   7667d873782e4738c28d3292dee05bf2
#
_cell.length_a   1.000
_cell.length_b   1.000
_cell.length_c   1.000
_cell.angle_alpha   90.00
_cell.angle_beta   90.00
_cell.angle_gamma   90.00
#
_symmetry.space_group_name_H-M   'P 1'
#
loop_
_entity.id
_entity.type
_entity.pdbx_description
1 polymer ?
#
loop_
_entity_poly.entity_id
_entity_poly.type
_entity_poly.pdbx_seq_one_letter_code
_entity_poly.pdbx_strand_id
1 'polypeptide(L)'
;EKNIFGLDIDRRAYQLSYFALMMKGREYGGRRFFRGREDENGERAAAMPHVYAIEESNSISRDQLQYFGAGLNESSKKTAITQMNGLLDTMKDAKEYGSILKVENYDWELLRVFAAETDTEGQMTFESMGAEGAKKLITRLVQIGEMLASKYDAVVTNPPYMGGNGMGNRLIQFCKKFFPNSKSDLYAVFIERCRNLIKINGIQSMITQQSWMFLGSFTKLREDVLQNSYVMNMAHLGARAFDEISGEVVQTTAFVLCNNSNFDEYIARYFRITEESGEEEKKVAFLAGCHEYYQNIAELKKIPDSPFGYWFNKTITACFKEKKLYNFACTRQGFATGDNSKYLRLWHEIDQKKMSEKW
;
A
#
# COMPACT_ATOMS: atom_id res chain seq x y z
N GLU A 1 -13.48 15.61 -10.75
CA GLU A 1 -14.59 14.79 -10.21
C GLU A 1 -14.47 13.31 -10.58
N LYS A 2 -14.08 12.93 -11.78
CA LYS A 2 -14.08 11.52 -12.23
C LYS A 2 -12.70 10.85 -12.20
N ASN A 3 -11.64 11.59 -11.87
CA ASN A 3 -10.26 11.13 -12.12
C ASN A 3 -9.39 11.04 -10.88
N ILE A 4 -9.73 11.73 -9.80
CA ILE A 4 -8.89 11.81 -8.60
C ILE A 4 -9.66 11.26 -7.41
N PHE A 5 -9.08 10.20 -6.82
CA PHE A 5 -9.58 9.52 -5.65
C PHE A 5 -8.47 9.44 -4.62
N GLY A 6 -8.79 9.60 -3.35
CA GLY A 6 -7.79 9.54 -2.29
C GLY A 6 -8.40 9.09 -0.98
N LEU A 7 -7.67 8.25 -0.26
CA LEU A 7 -8.04 7.77 1.08
C LEU A 7 -6.85 7.94 2.01
N ASP A 8 -7.12 8.47 3.18
CA ASP A 8 -6.15 8.52 4.27
C ASP A 8 -6.81 8.10 5.58
N ILE A 9 -6.03 7.55 6.49
CA ILE A 9 -6.50 7.18 7.83
C ILE A 9 -6.54 8.40 8.75
N ASP A 10 -5.62 9.37 8.56
CA ASP A 10 -5.56 10.61 9.33
C ASP A 10 -6.46 11.68 8.70
N ARG A 11 -7.39 12.20 9.50
CA ARG A 11 -8.31 13.25 9.07
C ARG A 11 -7.59 14.55 8.68
N ARG A 12 -6.45 14.87 9.31
CA ARG A 12 -5.66 16.06 8.99
C ARG A 12 -4.95 15.90 7.64
N ALA A 13 -4.38 14.71 7.39
CA ALA A 13 -3.77 14.40 6.09
C ALA A 13 -4.81 14.46 4.97
N TYR A 14 -6.01 13.93 5.18
CA TYR A 14 -7.15 14.09 4.28
C TYR A 14 -7.45 15.56 3.99
N GLN A 15 -7.59 16.40 5.03
CA GLN A 15 -7.91 17.82 4.87
C GLN A 15 -6.84 18.57 4.10
N LEU A 16 -5.56 18.31 4.40
CA LEU A 16 -4.43 18.91 3.70
C LEU A 16 -4.37 18.48 2.23
N SER A 17 -4.54 17.20 1.96
CA SER A 17 -4.57 16.66 0.59
C SER A 17 -5.72 17.23 -0.23
N TYR A 18 -6.91 17.32 0.38
CA TYR A 18 -8.06 17.94 -0.24
C TYR A 18 -7.79 19.41 -0.60
N PHE A 19 -7.25 20.19 0.36
CA PHE A 19 -6.89 21.58 0.14
C PHE A 19 -5.85 21.73 -0.97
N ALA A 20 -4.78 20.93 -0.93
CA ALA A 20 -3.71 20.97 -1.94
C ALA A 20 -4.25 20.68 -3.35
N LEU A 21 -5.12 19.67 -3.50
CA LEU A 21 -5.76 19.37 -4.77
C LEU A 21 -6.67 20.48 -5.27
N MET A 22 -7.43 21.11 -4.38
CA MET A 22 -8.28 22.25 -4.74
C MET A 22 -7.45 23.47 -5.16
N MET A 23 -6.34 23.75 -4.48
CA MET A 23 -5.42 24.81 -4.85
C MET A 23 -4.74 24.54 -6.19
N LYS A 24 -4.33 23.30 -6.43
CA LYS A 24 -3.76 22.88 -7.72
C LYS A 24 -4.79 22.96 -8.85
N GLY A 25 -6.02 22.52 -8.59
CA GLY A 25 -7.12 22.67 -9.53
C GLY A 25 -7.40 24.14 -9.90
N ARG A 26 -7.31 25.06 -8.91
CA ARG A 26 -7.43 26.52 -9.15
C ARG A 26 -6.29 27.06 -9.99
N GLU A 27 -5.06 26.60 -9.79
CA GLU A 27 -3.89 27.01 -10.57
C GLU A 27 -4.13 26.79 -12.07
N TYR A 28 -4.67 25.62 -12.45
CA TYR A 28 -4.98 25.29 -13.84
C TYR A 28 -6.32 25.86 -14.34
N GLY A 29 -7.35 25.89 -13.49
CA GLY A 29 -8.70 26.35 -13.84
C GLY A 29 -8.94 27.84 -13.67
N GLY A 30 -7.98 28.57 -13.08
CA GLY A 30 -8.06 30.00 -12.82
C GLY A 30 -9.15 30.38 -11.81
N ARG A 31 -9.56 31.67 -11.81
CA ARG A 31 -10.58 32.20 -10.87
C ARG A 31 -11.96 31.54 -11.01
N ARG A 32 -12.26 30.93 -12.14
CA ARG A 32 -13.57 30.28 -12.40
C ARG A 32 -13.67 28.89 -11.80
N PHE A 33 -12.56 28.28 -11.36
CA PHE A 33 -12.53 26.92 -10.84
C PHE A 33 -13.54 26.70 -9.69
N PHE A 34 -13.59 27.59 -8.72
CA PHE A 34 -14.52 27.50 -7.57
C PHE A 34 -15.97 27.89 -7.91
N ARG A 35 -16.22 28.54 -9.05
CA ARG A 35 -17.60 28.84 -9.50
C ARG A 35 -18.29 27.63 -10.07
N GLY A 36 -17.54 26.56 -10.37
CA GLY A 36 -18.08 25.34 -10.93
C GLY A 36 -18.52 25.45 -12.39
N ARG A 37 -18.95 24.34 -12.92
CA ARG A 37 -19.67 24.25 -14.20
C ARG A 37 -21.16 24.21 -13.91
N GLU A 38 -21.93 24.79 -14.79
CA GLU A 38 -23.39 24.73 -14.81
C GLU A 38 -23.76 23.30 -15.26
N ASP A 39 -24.61 22.61 -14.49
CA ASP A 39 -25.16 21.31 -14.85
C ASP A 39 -26.37 21.46 -15.78
N GLU A 40 -26.97 20.34 -16.15
CA GLU A 40 -28.15 20.31 -17.02
C GLU A 40 -29.37 21.04 -16.46
N ASN A 41 -29.39 21.28 -15.14
CA ASN A 41 -30.44 21.97 -14.40
C ASN A 41 -30.14 23.45 -14.16
N GLY A 42 -28.98 23.94 -14.63
CA GLY A 42 -28.55 25.32 -14.41
C GLY A 42 -27.89 25.56 -13.05
N GLU A 43 -27.68 24.52 -12.24
CA GLU A 43 -26.99 24.63 -10.96
C GLU A 43 -25.47 24.58 -11.15
N ARG A 44 -24.77 25.43 -10.39
CA ARG A 44 -23.30 25.50 -10.45
C ARG A 44 -22.68 24.84 -9.22
N ALA A 45 -21.96 23.74 -9.45
CA ALA A 45 -21.18 23.09 -8.43
C ALA A 45 -19.67 23.09 -8.76
N ALA A 46 -18.84 23.44 -7.80
CA ALA A 46 -17.40 23.30 -7.95
C ALA A 46 -17.01 21.83 -8.06
N ALA A 47 -16.04 21.54 -8.94
CA ALA A 47 -15.47 20.19 -9.03
C ALA A 47 -14.84 19.77 -7.70
N MET A 48 -15.33 18.67 -7.14
CA MET A 48 -14.86 18.14 -5.85
C MET A 48 -14.07 16.86 -6.07
N PRO A 49 -12.83 16.73 -5.58
CA PRO A 49 -12.11 15.48 -5.62
C PRO A 49 -12.73 14.46 -4.64
N HIS A 50 -12.75 13.19 -5.03
CA HIS A 50 -13.17 12.09 -4.16
C HIS A 50 -12.03 11.72 -3.18
N VAL A 51 -11.77 12.60 -2.23
CA VAL A 51 -10.78 12.37 -1.18
C VAL A 51 -11.49 12.30 0.15
N TYR A 52 -11.23 11.26 0.94
CA TYR A 52 -11.91 11.01 2.20
C TYR A 52 -10.96 10.49 3.27
N ALA A 53 -11.28 10.82 4.53
CA ALA A 53 -10.73 10.10 5.67
C ALA A 53 -11.46 8.76 5.83
N ILE A 54 -10.74 7.70 6.18
CA ILE A 54 -11.34 6.39 6.51
C ILE A 54 -12.24 6.56 7.73
N GLU A 55 -13.47 6.10 7.62
CA GLU A 55 -14.47 6.09 8.69
C GLU A 55 -14.81 4.67 9.11
N GLU A 56 -15.32 4.51 10.35
CA GLU A 56 -15.66 3.23 10.94
C GLU A 56 -17.18 3.09 11.10
N SER A 57 -17.66 1.86 10.99
CA SER A 57 -19.08 1.53 11.19
C SER A 57 -19.48 1.29 12.64
N ASN A 58 -18.54 1.37 13.59
CA ASN A 58 -18.71 0.92 14.98
C ASN A 58 -19.87 1.59 15.73
N SER A 59 -20.27 2.80 15.36
CA SER A 59 -21.34 3.55 15.99
C SER A 59 -22.73 3.33 15.36
N ILE A 60 -22.82 2.55 14.27
CA ILE A 60 -24.08 2.35 13.55
C ILE A 60 -24.79 1.11 14.12
N SER A 61 -26.02 1.30 14.64
CA SER A 61 -26.89 0.18 14.99
C SER A 61 -27.54 -0.42 13.74
N ARG A 62 -27.59 -1.75 13.67
CA ARG A 62 -28.24 -2.47 12.56
C ARG A 62 -29.73 -2.20 12.48
N ASP A 63 -30.38 -1.96 13.61
CA ASP A 63 -31.81 -1.67 13.69
C ASP A 63 -32.17 -0.33 13.02
N GLN A 64 -31.20 0.59 12.91
CA GLN A 64 -31.40 1.86 12.21
C GLN A 64 -31.58 1.68 10.70
N LEU A 65 -31.07 0.59 10.12
CA LEU A 65 -31.11 0.37 8.66
C LEU A 65 -32.55 0.21 8.12
N GLN A 66 -33.49 -0.20 8.94
CA GLN A 66 -34.90 -0.31 8.52
C GLN A 66 -35.52 1.03 8.13
N TYR A 67 -35.00 2.15 8.66
CA TYR A 67 -35.48 3.50 8.38
C TYR A 67 -34.84 4.12 7.11
N PHE A 68 -33.92 3.42 6.44
CA PHE A 68 -33.30 3.85 5.19
C PHE A 68 -34.04 3.26 3.99
N GLY A 69 -33.85 3.90 2.82
CA GLY A 69 -34.39 3.44 1.55
C GLY A 69 -35.89 3.65 1.42
N ALA A 70 -36.45 4.78 1.89
CA ALA A 70 -37.85 5.12 1.82
C ALA A 70 -38.46 5.04 0.40
N GLY A 71 -37.64 5.41 -0.64
CA GLY A 71 -38.05 5.36 -2.05
C GLY A 71 -37.90 3.98 -2.72
N LEU A 72 -37.39 2.95 -2.02
CA LEU A 72 -37.16 1.63 -2.59
C LEU A 72 -38.37 0.70 -2.39
N ASN A 73 -38.61 -0.19 -3.37
CA ASN A 73 -39.54 -1.30 -3.15
C ASN A 73 -38.97 -2.31 -2.14
N GLU A 74 -39.85 -3.13 -1.54
CA GLU A 74 -39.48 -4.09 -0.50
C GLU A 74 -38.36 -5.06 -0.87
N SER A 75 -38.35 -5.55 -2.12
CA SER A 75 -37.29 -6.46 -2.60
C SER A 75 -35.93 -5.76 -2.68
N SER A 76 -35.88 -4.57 -3.26
CA SER A 76 -34.68 -3.75 -3.35
C SER A 76 -34.19 -3.30 -1.98
N LYS A 77 -35.09 -2.90 -1.10
CA LYS A 77 -34.77 -2.52 0.29
C LYS A 77 -34.15 -3.68 1.06
N LYS A 78 -34.70 -4.89 0.95
CA LYS A 78 -34.12 -6.09 1.58
C LYS A 78 -32.71 -6.41 1.04
N THR A 79 -32.50 -6.29 -0.26
CA THR A 79 -31.19 -6.48 -0.89
C THR A 79 -30.19 -5.43 -0.39
N ALA A 80 -30.60 -4.16 -0.37
CA ALA A 80 -29.77 -3.06 0.12
C ALA A 80 -29.36 -3.25 1.59
N ILE A 81 -30.28 -3.65 2.45
CA ILE A 81 -29.99 -3.95 3.87
C ILE A 81 -28.97 -5.08 3.99
N THR A 82 -29.09 -6.13 3.18
CA THR A 82 -28.15 -7.26 3.21
C THR A 82 -26.75 -6.80 2.80
N GLN A 83 -26.62 -6.06 1.70
CA GLN A 83 -25.34 -5.52 1.22
C GLN A 83 -24.76 -4.49 2.19
N MET A 84 -25.60 -3.62 2.74
CA MET A 84 -25.18 -2.63 3.74
C MET A 84 -24.63 -3.32 5.00
N ASN A 85 -25.26 -4.38 5.49
CA ASN A 85 -24.72 -5.16 6.60
C ASN A 85 -23.33 -5.72 6.29
N GLY A 86 -23.12 -6.28 5.10
CA GLY A 86 -21.80 -6.76 4.66
C GLY A 86 -20.76 -5.63 4.62
N LEU A 87 -21.15 -4.47 4.10
CA LEU A 87 -20.26 -3.28 4.09
C LEU A 87 -19.93 -2.83 5.52
N LEU A 88 -20.93 -2.73 6.41
CA LEU A 88 -20.70 -2.33 7.81
C LEU A 88 -19.84 -3.35 8.57
N ASP A 89 -19.94 -4.65 8.28
CA ASP A 89 -19.06 -5.67 8.86
C ASP A 89 -17.61 -5.49 8.41
N THR A 90 -17.41 -5.18 7.13
CA THR A 90 -16.07 -4.91 6.57
C THR A 90 -15.47 -3.62 7.13
N MET A 91 -16.30 -2.59 7.32
CA MET A 91 -15.86 -1.27 7.80
C MET A 91 -15.78 -1.17 9.34
N LYS A 92 -16.00 -2.27 10.04
CA LYS A 92 -15.81 -2.32 11.49
C LYS A 92 -14.32 -2.20 11.81
N ASP A 93 -13.96 -1.33 12.74
CA ASP A 93 -12.59 -1.01 13.12
C ASP A 93 -11.72 -0.58 11.90
N ALA A 94 -12.31 0.03 10.87
CA ALA A 94 -11.65 0.33 9.60
C ALA A 94 -10.43 1.25 9.74
N LYS A 95 -10.37 2.08 10.78
CA LYS A 95 -9.20 2.93 11.08
C LYS A 95 -7.97 2.14 11.53
N GLU A 96 -8.14 0.91 12.03
CA GLU A 96 -7.01 0.03 12.33
C GLU A 96 -6.34 -0.50 11.04
N TYR A 97 -7.14 -0.69 9.98
CA TYR A 97 -6.67 -1.33 8.74
C TYR A 97 -6.41 -0.34 7.60
N GLY A 98 -7.14 0.77 7.57
CA GLY A 98 -6.99 1.78 6.51
C GLY A 98 -7.30 1.24 5.11
N SER A 99 -6.55 1.71 4.13
CA SER A 99 -6.75 1.38 2.70
C SER A 99 -6.42 -0.06 2.32
N ILE A 100 -5.86 -0.87 3.24
CA ILE A 100 -5.60 -2.30 2.96
C ILE A 100 -6.86 -3.17 3.07
N LEU A 101 -7.98 -2.62 3.57
CA LEU A 101 -9.26 -3.31 3.58
C LEU A 101 -9.67 -3.77 2.18
N LYS A 102 -10.18 -5.00 2.09
CA LYS A 102 -10.76 -5.56 0.87
C LYS A 102 -12.28 -5.52 1.03
N VAL A 103 -12.93 -4.66 0.26
CA VAL A 103 -14.38 -4.54 0.21
C VAL A 103 -14.89 -5.34 -0.98
N GLU A 104 -15.97 -6.09 -0.78
CA GLU A 104 -16.67 -6.79 -1.86
C GLU A 104 -17.34 -5.80 -2.82
N ASN A 105 -17.61 -6.24 -4.03
CA ASN A 105 -18.34 -5.42 -4.99
C ASN A 105 -19.83 -5.55 -4.75
N TYR A 106 -20.44 -4.46 -4.30
CA TYR A 106 -21.87 -4.34 -4.07
C TYR A 106 -22.55 -3.57 -5.20
N ASP A 107 -23.86 -3.52 -5.23
CA ASP A 107 -24.63 -2.59 -6.06
C ASP A 107 -24.54 -1.19 -5.45
N TRP A 108 -23.53 -0.44 -5.87
CA TRP A 108 -23.23 0.88 -5.30
C TRP A 108 -24.31 1.91 -5.62
N GLU A 109 -25.03 1.78 -6.77
CA GLU A 109 -26.15 2.65 -7.08
C GLU A 109 -27.30 2.42 -6.12
N LEU A 110 -27.66 1.16 -5.90
CA LEU A 110 -28.68 0.78 -4.91
C LEU A 110 -28.31 1.26 -3.50
N LEU A 111 -27.05 1.11 -3.09
CA LEU A 111 -26.60 1.56 -1.76
C LEU A 111 -26.60 3.09 -1.63
N ARG A 112 -26.30 3.85 -2.70
CA ARG A 112 -26.42 5.31 -2.70
C ARG A 112 -27.88 5.77 -2.54
N VAL A 113 -28.78 5.18 -3.30
CA VAL A 113 -30.22 5.47 -3.16
C VAL A 113 -30.72 5.09 -1.77
N PHE A 114 -30.34 3.92 -1.27
CA PHE A 114 -30.68 3.46 0.07
C PHE A 114 -30.22 4.44 1.16
N ALA A 115 -29.01 4.96 1.06
CA ALA A 115 -28.42 5.89 2.03
C ALA A 115 -28.95 7.33 1.93
N ALA A 116 -29.49 7.72 0.78
CA ALA A 116 -29.94 9.09 0.52
C ALA A 116 -31.27 9.43 1.19
N GLU A 117 -32.19 8.46 1.30
CA GLU A 117 -33.54 8.68 1.78
C GLU A 117 -33.80 7.92 3.08
N THR A 118 -34.27 8.65 4.09
CA THR A 118 -34.67 8.09 5.37
C THR A 118 -36.19 8.26 5.54
N ASP A 119 -36.88 7.21 5.96
CA ASP A 119 -38.29 7.25 6.32
C ASP A 119 -38.42 7.82 7.74
N THR A 120 -38.65 9.11 7.79
CA THR A 120 -38.89 9.85 9.03
C THR A 120 -40.34 10.34 9.14
N GLU A 121 -41.22 9.99 8.16
CA GLU A 121 -42.65 10.31 8.17
C GLU A 121 -43.38 9.37 9.15
N GLY A 122 -43.45 9.78 10.41
CA GLY A 122 -44.17 9.01 11.44
C GLY A 122 -43.92 9.54 12.84
N GLN A 123 -44.32 8.78 13.86
CA GLN A 123 -43.95 9.09 15.24
C GLN A 123 -42.43 9.10 15.39
N MET A 124 -41.83 10.24 15.74
CA MET A 124 -40.43 10.34 16.06
C MET A 124 -40.08 9.39 17.21
N THR A 125 -39.46 8.28 16.88
CA THR A 125 -38.85 7.37 17.86
C THR A 125 -37.41 7.73 18.08
N PHE A 126 -36.83 7.28 19.18
CA PHE A 126 -35.41 7.48 19.47
C PHE A 126 -34.52 6.84 18.38
N GLU A 127 -35.00 5.79 17.75
CA GLU A 127 -34.34 5.05 16.69
C GLU A 127 -34.37 5.79 15.34
N SER A 128 -35.52 6.43 14.99
CA SER A 128 -35.61 7.27 13.77
C SER A 128 -34.76 8.53 13.86
N MET A 129 -34.62 9.13 15.03
CA MET A 129 -33.66 10.23 15.27
C MET A 129 -32.22 9.74 15.14
N GLY A 130 -31.93 8.52 15.60
CA GLY A 130 -30.63 7.87 15.44
C GLY A 130 -30.28 7.60 13.96
N ALA A 131 -31.27 7.21 13.14
CA ALA A 131 -31.09 6.99 11.71
C ALA A 131 -30.69 8.28 10.97
N GLU A 132 -31.35 9.41 11.26
CA GLU A 132 -30.97 10.70 10.66
C GLU A 132 -29.55 11.13 11.07
N GLY A 133 -29.17 10.91 12.33
CA GLY A 133 -27.79 11.12 12.80
C GLY A 133 -26.76 10.23 12.10
N ALA A 134 -27.12 8.99 11.78
CA ALA A 134 -26.25 8.02 11.10
C ALA A 134 -26.15 8.24 9.58
N LYS A 135 -27.12 8.94 8.96
CA LYS A 135 -27.21 9.14 7.50
C LYS A 135 -25.90 9.63 6.87
N LYS A 136 -25.33 10.68 7.44
CA LYS A 136 -24.05 11.24 6.94
C LYS A 136 -22.90 10.22 6.98
N LEU A 137 -22.84 9.43 8.05
CA LEU A 137 -21.80 8.41 8.21
C LEU A 137 -22.05 7.25 7.24
N ILE A 138 -23.28 6.75 7.11
CA ILE A 138 -23.64 5.68 6.17
C ILE A 138 -23.33 6.09 4.73
N THR A 139 -23.73 7.31 4.31
CA THR A 139 -23.39 7.84 2.99
C THR A 139 -21.87 7.87 2.77
N ARG A 140 -21.10 8.28 3.78
CA ARG A 140 -19.64 8.30 3.72
C ARG A 140 -19.04 6.89 3.61
N LEU A 141 -19.58 5.92 4.36
CA LEU A 141 -19.12 4.53 4.29
C LEU A 141 -19.40 3.90 2.93
N VAL A 142 -20.54 4.21 2.29
CA VAL A 142 -20.83 3.79 0.91
C VAL A 142 -19.79 4.35 -0.06
N GLN A 143 -19.47 5.65 0.03
CA GLN A 143 -18.47 6.29 -0.83
C GLN A 143 -17.07 5.66 -0.64
N ILE A 144 -16.64 5.45 0.60
CA ILE A 144 -15.33 4.83 0.90
C ILE A 144 -15.31 3.37 0.44
N GLY A 145 -16.39 2.61 0.70
CA GLY A 145 -16.53 1.22 0.30
C GLY A 145 -16.42 1.05 -1.21
N GLU A 146 -17.14 1.87 -1.97
CA GLU A 146 -17.07 1.89 -3.44
C GLU A 146 -15.63 2.18 -3.93
N MET A 147 -14.95 3.16 -3.32
CA MET A 147 -13.57 3.46 -3.67
C MET A 147 -12.61 2.28 -3.38
N LEU A 148 -12.79 1.59 -2.26
CA LEU A 148 -11.97 0.43 -1.89
C LEU A 148 -12.24 -0.81 -2.76
N ALA A 149 -13.42 -0.91 -3.36
CA ALA A 149 -13.80 -2.00 -4.28
C ALA A 149 -13.45 -1.68 -5.74
N SER A 150 -13.31 -0.41 -6.09
CA SER A 150 -13.07 0.07 -7.46
C SER A 150 -11.67 -0.28 -7.98
N LYS A 151 -11.53 -0.25 -9.31
CA LYS A 151 -10.27 -0.43 -10.03
C LYS A 151 -9.87 0.86 -10.73
N TYR A 152 -8.59 1.19 -10.66
CA TYR A 152 -8.00 2.44 -11.12
C TYR A 152 -7.00 2.21 -12.25
N ASP A 153 -6.82 3.23 -13.10
CA ASP A 153 -5.80 3.21 -14.15
C ASP A 153 -4.40 3.43 -13.55
N ALA A 154 -4.31 4.18 -12.45
CA ALA A 154 -3.08 4.40 -11.71
C ALA A 154 -3.34 4.46 -10.20
N VAL A 155 -2.44 3.87 -9.41
CA VAL A 155 -2.41 3.98 -7.95
C VAL A 155 -1.04 4.45 -7.52
N VAL A 156 -1.01 5.55 -6.77
CA VAL A 156 0.23 6.19 -6.28
C VAL A 156 0.16 6.30 -4.76
N THR A 157 1.19 5.86 -4.06
CA THR A 157 1.24 5.98 -2.60
C THR A 157 2.66 5.92 -2.04
N ASN A 158 2.85 6.55 -0.89
CA ASN A 158 3.98 6.34 0.01
C ASN A 158 3.43 5.69 1.28
N PRO A 159 3.48 4.35 1.39
CA PRO A 159 2.89 3.63 2.52
C PRO A 159 3.71 3.80 3.79
N PRO A 160 3.12 3.57 4.98
CA PRO A 160 3.88 3.57 6.22
C PRO A 160 4.88 2.41 6.28
N TYR A 161 6.08 2.67 6.79
CA TYR A 161 7.13 1.69 7.04
C TYR A 161 6.97 1.15 8.46
N MET A 162 6.24 0.06 8.59
CA MET A 162 5.85 -0.51 9.87
C MET A 162 5.99 -2.02 9.85
N GLY A 163 7.10 -2.51 10.39
CA GLY A 163 7.34 -3.94 10.59
C GLY A 163 6.45 -4.53 11.68
N GLY A 164 6.41 -5.85 11.80
CA GLY A 164 5.53 -6.57 12.72
C GLY A 164 5.59 -6.09 14.18
N ASN A 165 6.74 -5.59 14.65
CA ASN A 165 6.89 -5.06 16.02
C ASN A 165 6.15 -3.72 16.22
N GLY A 166 5.88 -2.98 15.16
CA GLY A 166 5.14 -1.71 15.21
C GLY A 166 3.63 -1.88 15.01
N MET A 167 3.19 -3.02 14.48
CA MET A 167 1.78 -3.29 14.22
C MET A 167 1.04 -3.74 15.48
N GLY A 168 -0.19 -3.25 15.66
CA GLY A 168 -1.10 -3.78 16.67
C GLY A 168 -1.52 -5.24 16.39
N ASN A 169 -1.91 -5.99 17.42
CA ASN A 169 -2.26 -7.41 17.28
C ASN A 169 -3.37 -7.66 16.24
N ARG A 170 -4.38 -6.78 16.14
CA ARG A 170 -5.46 -6.89 15.16
C ARG A 170 -4.93 -6.76 13.73
N LEU A 171 -4.09 -5.77 13.48
CA LEU A 171 -3.45 -5.54 12.18
C LEU A 171 -2.55 -6.72 11.78
N ILE A 172 -1.76 -7.27 12.71
CA ILE A 172 -0.94 -8.46 12.47
C ILE A 172 -1.82 -9.65 12.02
N GLN A 173 -2.92 -9.93 12.72
CA GLN A 173 -3.80 -11.03 12.37
C GLN A 173 -4.47 -10.81 11.01
N PHE A 174 -4.89 -9.57 10.73
CA PHE A 174 -5.44 -9.19 9.44
C PHE A 174 -4.43 -9.42 8.30
N CYS A 175 -3.20 -8.93 8.45
CA CYS A 175 -2.14 -9.11 7.46
C CYS A 175 -1.80 -10.60 7.26
N LYS A 176 -1.73 -11.39 8.34
CA LYS A 176 -1.50 -12.85 8.24
C LYS A 176 -2.61 -13.56 7.44
N LYS A 177 -3.86 -13.15 7.62
CA LYS A 177 -5.03 -13.76 6.97
C LYS A 177 -5.15 -13.38 5.51
N PHE A 178 -5.01 -12.09 5.19
CA PHE A 178 -5.34 -11.55 3.86
C PHE A 178 -4.12 -11.27 2.97
N PHE A 179 -2.92 -11.16 3.55
CA PHE A 179 -1.67 -10.80 2.88
C PHE A 179 -0.50 -11.70 3.33
N PRO A 180 -0.61 -13.04 3.23
CA PRO A 180 0.38 -13.96 3.77
C PRO A 180 1.78 -13.80 3.16
N ASN A 181 1.86 -13.31 1.92
CA ASN A 181 3.12 -13.15 1.18
C ASN A 181 3.87 -11.85 1.54
N SER A 182 3.17 -10.86 2.09
CA SER A 182 3.70 -9.52 2.37
C SER A 182 3.58 -9.10 3.83
N LYS A 183 3.06 -9.95 4.70
CA LYS A 183 2.71 -9.68 6.11
C LYS A 183 3.84 -9.17 7.01
N SER A 184 5.09 -9.23 6.56
CA SER A 184 6.26 -8.90 7.39
C SER A 184 6.42 -7.40 7.62
N ASP A 185 5.92 -6.57 6.70
CA ASP A 185 5.93 -5.11 6.83
C ASP A 185 4.73 -4.50 6.10
N LEU A 186 4.19 -3.41 6.63
CA LEU A 186 2.98 -2.80 6.09
C LEU A 186 3.19 -2.21 4.69
N TYR A 187 4.37 -1.63 4.38
CA TYR A 187 4.65 -1.17 3.02
C TYR A 187 4.60 -2.30 1.99
N ALA A 188 5.01 -3.52 2.37
CA ALA A 188 4.94 -4.69 1.51
C ALA A 188 3.48 -5.14 1.29
N VAL A 189 2.64 -5.07 2.34
CA VAL A 189 1.19 -5.27 2.22
C VAL A 189 0.58 -4.28 1.23
N PHE A 190 1.01 -3.02 1.27
CA PHE A 190 0.56 -2.02 0.29
C PHE A 190 1.00 -2.33 -1.13
N ILE A 191 2.19 -2.91 -1.37
CA ILE A 191 2.60 -3.35 -2.72
C ILE A 191 1.57 -4.36 -3.27
N GLU A 192 1.20 -5.36 -2.48
CA GLU A 192 0.21 -6.36 -2.86
C GLU A 192 -1.20 -5.74 -3.01
N ARG A 193 -1.61 -4.89 -2.07
CA ARG A 193 -2.93 -4.25 -2.08
C ARG A 193 -3.13 -3.31 -3.27
N CYS A 194 -2.16 -2.44 -3.56
CA CYS A 194 -2.24 -1.48 -4.66
C CYS A 194 -2.36 -2.20 -6.01
N ARG A 195 -1.64 -3.33 -6.20
CA ARG A 195 -1.83 -4.14 -7.39
C ARG A 195 -3.28 -4.66 -7.51
N ASN A 196 -3.91 -4.99 -6.39
CA ASN A 196 -5.31 -5.40 -6.39
C ASN A 196 -6.28 -4.24 -6.66
N LEU A 197 -5.85 -2.99 -6.61
CA LEU A 197 -6.65 -1.81 -6.92
C LEU A 197 -6.49 -1.30 -8.35
N ILE A 198 -5.53 -1.81 -9.11
CA ILE A 198 -5.31 -1.37 -10.50
C ILE A 198 -5.97 -2.30 -11.50
N LYS A 199 -6.37 -1.72 -12.64
CA LYS A 199 -6.88 -2.44 -13.81
C LYS A 199 -5.76 -3.26 -14.46
N ILE A 200 -6.11 -4.15 -15.39
CA ILE A 200 -5.15 -4.74 -16.32
C ILE A 200 -4.54 -3.60 -17.15
N ASN A 201 -3.23 -3.60 -17.34
CA ASN A 201 -2.44 -2.51 -17.93
C ASN A 201 -2.40 -1.23 -17.09
N GLY A 202 -2.97 -1.21 -15.89
CA GLY A 202 -2.87 -0.09 -14.96
C GLY A 202 -1.49 -0.01 -14.31
N ILE A 203 -1.21 1.14 -13.72
CA ILE A 203 0.11 1.50 -13.20
C ILE A 203 0.07 1.63 -11.69
N GLN A 204 1.06 1.05 -11.03
CA GLN A 204 1.35 1.23 -9.60
C GLN A 204 2.65 2.00 -9.45
N SER A 205 2.64 3.14 -8.77
CA SER A 205 3.85 3.90 -8.45
C SER A 205 3.97 4.09 -6.94
N MET A 206 5.11 3.70 -6.41
CA MET A 206 5.34 3.74 -4.96
C MET A 206 6.77 4.13 -4.63
N ILE A 207 6.94 4.72 -3.44
CA ILE A 207 8.22 4.80 -2.75
C ILE A 207 8.12 3.97 -1.49
N THR A 208 9.07 3.04 -1.26
CA THR A 208 9.05 2.10 -0.14
C THR A 208 10.44 1.87 0.42
N GLN A 209 10.56 1.14 1.53
CA GLN A 209 11.84 0.54 1.87
C GLN A 209 12.28 -0.45 0.80
N GLN A 210 13.59 -0.53 0.54
CA GLN A 210 14.17 -1.42 -0.47
C GLN A 210 14.24 -2.90 -0.06
N SER A 211 14.03 -3.21 1.22
CA SER A 211 14.28 -4.55 1.78
C SER A 211 13.44 -5.65 1.11
N TRP A 212 12.26 -5.35 0.56
CA TRP A 212 11.47 -6.32 -0.20
C TRP A 212 12.18 -6.82 -1.47
N MET A 213 13.11 -6.04 -2.02
CA MET A 213 13.87 -6.40 -3.21
C MET A 213 14.83 -7.58 -2.96
N PHE A 214 15.26 -7.80 -1.70
CA PHE A 214 16.37 -8.70 -1.38
C PHE A 214 16.11 -9.72 -0.29
N LEU A 215 15.34 -9.37 0.76
CA LEU A 215 15.17 -10.25 1.92
C LEU A 215 14.36 -11.49 1.60
N GLY A 216 14.76 -12.64 2.17
CA GLY A 216 14.08 -13.93 2.00
C GLY A 216 12.63 -13.94 2.50
N SER A 217 12.30 -13.11 3.50
CA SER A 217 10.92 -12.96 3.99
C SER A 217 9.93 -12.45 2.95
N PHE A 218 10.43 -11.81 1.86
CA PHE A 218 9.63 -11.27 0.77
C PHE A 218 9.76 -12.06 -0.55
N THR A 219 10.37 -13.24 -0.55
CA THR A 219 10.53 -14.07 -1.75
C THR A 219 9.20 -14.28 -2.48
N LYS A 220 8.15 -14.68 -1.77
CA LYS A 220 6.82 -14.90 -2.37
C LYS A 220 6.20 -13.62 -2.93
N LEU A 221 6.42 -12.47 -2.28
CA LEU A 221 5.97 -11.18 -2.80
C LEU A 221 6.70 -10.83 -4.11
N ARG A 222 8.01 -11.05 -4.18
CA ARG A 222 8.79 -10.81 -5.40
C ARG A 222 8.36 -11.73 -6.54
N GLU A 223 8.21 -13.02 -6.27
CA GLU A 223 7.71 -13.98 -7.25
C GLU A 223 6.36 -13.56 -7.81
N ASP A 224 5.43 -13.13 -6.93
CA ASP A 224 4.11 -12.67 -7.30
C ASP A 224 4.17 -11.36 -8.14
N VAL A 225 5.01 -10.38 -7.75
CA VAL A 225 5.23 -9.16 -8.52
C VAL A 225 5.80 -9.47 -9.91
N LEU A 226 6.85 -10.29 -9.98
CA LEU A 226 7.51 -10.64 -11.25
C LEU A 226 6.63 -11.52 -12.15
N GLN A 227 5.68 -12.26 -11.59
CA GLN A 227 4.77 -13.13 -12.32
C GLN A 227 3.61 -12.37 -12.96
N ASN A 228 3.10 -11.35 -12.25
CA ASN A 228 1.86 -10.66 -12.60
C ASN A 228 2.05 -9.20 -13.04
N SER A 229 3.28 -8.70 -12.96
CA SER A 229 3.59 -7.31 -13.31
C SER A 229 4.97 -7.23 -13.96
N TYR A 230 5.23 -6.17 -14.69
CA TYR A 230 6.59 -5.82 -15.09
C TYR A 230 6.99 -4.45 -14.53
N VAL A 231 8.30 -4.31 -14.26
CA VAL A 231 8.87 -3.04 -13.83
C VAL A 231 9.00 -2.13 -15.06
N MET A 232 8.38 -0.96 -15.03
CA MET A 232 8.58 0.06 -16.05
C MET A 232 9.89 0.81 -15.83
N ASN A 233 10.06 1.29 -14.60
CA ASN A 233 11.30 1.90 -14.13
C ASN A 233 11.42 1.79 -12.62
N MET A 234 12.65 1.94 -12.11
CA MET A 234 12.95 1.90 -10.69
C MET A 234 14.14 2.79 -10.36
N ALA A 235 14.01 3.61 -9.34
CA ALA A 235 15.09 4.36 -8.73
C ALA A 235 15.43 3.77 -7.35
N HIS A 236 16.57 3.10 -7.25
CA HIS A 236 17.10 2.55 -6.02
C HIS A 236 17.90 3.64 -5.31
N LEU A 237 17.25 4.30 -4.36
CA LEU A 237 17.77 5.50 -3.71
C LEU A 237 18.72 5.18 -2.54
N GLY A 238 18.55 4.01 -1.91
CA GLY A 238 19.37 3.64 -0.75
C GLY A 238 19.08 4.51 0.47
N ALA A 239 20.10 4.70 1.31
CA ALA A 239 20.02 5.54 2.50
C ALA A 239 20.01 7.04 2.15
N ARG A 240 19.55 7.88 3.10
CA ARG A 240 19.58 9.34 2.99
C ARG A 240 18.86 9.90 1.74
N ALA A 241 17.76 9.27 1.35
CA ALA A 241 16.90 9.77 0.29
C ALA A 241 16.00 10.94 0.74
N PHE A 242 15.89 11.16 2.05
CA PHE A 242 15.14 12.23 2.69
C PHE A 242 16.02 12.86 3.78
N ASP A 243 16.30 14.14 3.66
CA ASP A 243 17.18 14.88 4.59
C ASP A 243 16.56 15.02 5.99
N GLU A 244 15.24 15.04 6.09
CA GLU A 244 14.51 15.16 7.36
C GLU A 244 14.49 13.86 8.18
N ILE A 245 14.73 12.71 7.56
CA ILE A 245 14.76 11.42 8.25
C ILE A 245 16.20 11.16 8.69
N SER A 246 16.50 11.46 9.95
CA SER A 246 17.82 11.21 10.51
C SER A 246 18.18 9.73 10.47
N GLY A 247 19.24 9.40 9.75
CA GLY A 247 19.94 8.14 9.90
C GLY A 247 20.07 7.29 8.64
N GLU A 248 21.07 6.42 8.68
CA GLU A 248 21.35 5.39 7.67
C GLU A 248 20.33 4.23 7.69
N VAL A 249 19.31 4.31 8.57
CA VAL A 249 18.43 3.19 8.92
C VAL A 249 17.37 2.93 7.84
N VAL A 250 16.86 3.97 7.17
CA VAL A 250 15.82 3.81 6.16
C VAL A 250 16.44 3.89 4.76
N GLN A 251 16.50 2.74 4.10
CA GLN A 251 16.95 2.64 2.71
C GLN A 251 15.74 2.48 1.80
N THR A 252 15.61 3.33 0.79
CA THR A 252 14.40 3.46 -0.02
C THR A 252 14.61 3.11 -1.49
N THR A 253 13.50 2.76 -2.12
CA THR A 253 13.38 2.60 -3.57
C THR A 253 12.07 3.19 -4.05
N ALA A 254 12.10 3.89 -5.17
CA ALA A 254 10.92 4.33 -5.90
C ALA A 254 10.77 3.50 -7.16
N PHE A 255 9.55 3.04 -7.46
CA PHE A 255 9.33 2.17 -8.59
C PHE A 255 7.97 2.40 -9.26
N VAL A 256 7.90 2.04 -10.51
CA VAL A 256 6.67 2.00 -11.30
C VAL A 256 6.50 0.59 -11.87
N LEU A 257 5.39 -0.04 -11.49
CA LEU A 257 4.99 -1.37 -11.99
C LEU A 257 3.77 -1.23 -12.89
N CYS A 258 3.72 -2.01 -13.95
CA CYS A 258 2.51 -2.18 -14.76
C CYS A 258 1.90 -3.55 -14.48
N ASN A 259 0.59 -3.58 -14.24
CA ASN A 259 -0.17 -4.81 -13.97
C ASN A 259 -0.45 -5.59 -15.25
N ASN A 260 0.57 -6.23 -15.79
CA ASN A 260 0.48 -7.06 -16.98
C ASN A 260 1.57 -8.13 -16.95
N SER A 261 1.22 -9.39 -17.22
CA SER A 261 2.12 -10.54 -17.20
C SER A 261 2.76 -10.88 -18.56
N ASN A 262 2.33 -10.23 -19.64
CA ASN A 262 2.70 -10.62 -21.02
C ASN A 262 3.91 -9.86 -21.59
N PHE A 263 4.74 -9.27 -20.75
CA PHE A 263 5.87 -8.43 -21.15
C PHE A 263 7.22 -8.91 -20.59
N ASP A 264 7.50 -10.21 -20.67
CA ASP A 264 8.78 -10.78 -20.21
C ASP A 264 10.00 -10.18 -20.96
N GLU A 265 9.81 -9.72 -22.21
CA GLU A 265 10.85 -9.09 -23.01
C GLU A 265 11.01 -7.58 -22.76
N TYR A 266 10.12 -6.97 -21.97
CA TYR A 266 10.24 -5.54 -21.67
C TYR A 266 11.55 -5.25 -20.93
N ILE A 267 12.32 -4.30 -21.45
CA ILE A 267 13.56 -3.87 -20.83
C ILE A 267 13.27 -2.68 -19.94
N ALA A 268 13.29 -2.92 -18.64
CA ALA A 268 13.08 -1.89 -17.64
C ALA A 268 14.35 -1.06 -17.41
N ARG A 269 14.16 0.20 -17.07
CA ARG A 269 15.23 1.14 -16.72
C ARG A 269 15.35 1.24 -15.20
N TYR A 270 16.56 1.01 -14.69
CA TYR A 270 16.87 1.07 -13.28
C TYR A 270 17.95 2.12 -13.04
N PHE A 271 17.80 2.91 -12.00
CA PHE A 271 18.80 3.86 -11.51
C PHE A 271 19.31 3.39 -10.16
N ARG A 272 20.62 3.18 -10.02
CA ARG A 272 21.23 2.82 -8.74
C ARG A 272 21.93 4.01 -8.12
N ILE A 273 21.20 4.79 -7.36
CA ILE A 273 21.63 6.04 -6.74
C ILE A 273 21.80 5.83 -5.23
N THR A 274 22.60 4.80 -4.90
CA THR A 274 22.78 4.37 -3.50
C THR A 274 24.01 4.99 -2.84
N GLU A 275 24.95 5.50 -3.62
CA GLU A 275 26.24 6.01 -3.15
C GLU A 275 26.22 7.52 -2.91
N GLU A 276 25.33 8.24 -3.57
CA GLU A 276 25.13 9.67 -3.41
C GLU A 276 24.58 10.00 -2.02
N SER A 277 25.06 11.08 -1.43
CA SER A 277 24.73 11.49 -0.07
C SER A 277 23.76 12.67 -0.06
N GLY A 278 22.53 12.44 0.41
CA GLY A 278 21.52 13.48 0.51
C GLY A 278 20.62 13.64 -0.71
N GLU A 279 19.53 14.36 -0.51
CA GLU A 279 18.45 14.50 -1.47
C GLU A 279 18.89 15.18 -2.77
N GLU A 280 19.64 16.28 -2.68
CA GLU A 280 20.02 17.08 -3.86
C GLU A 280 21.02 16.35 -4.75
N GLU A 281 22.03 15.66 -4.17
CA GLU A 281 22.98 14.88 -4.96
C GLU A 281 22.28 13.73 -5.70
N LYS A 282 21.37 13.03 -5.04
CA LYS A 282 20.55 11.97 -5.65
C LYS A 282 19.67 12.51 -6.79
N LYS A 283 19.08 13.68 -6.62
CA LYS A 283 18.29 14.34 -7.65
C LYS A 283 19.13 14.71 -8.86
N VAL A 284 20.31 15.28 -8.64
CA VAL A 284 21.26 15.61 -9.72
C VAL A 284 21.68 14.35 -10.47
N ALA A 285 22.06 13.28 -9.75
CA ALA A 285 22.45 12.01 -10.35
C ALA A 285 21.32 11.37 -11.16
N PHE A 286 20.09 11.41 -10.63
CA PHE A 286 18.91 10.91 -11.33
C PHE A 286 18.64 11.67 -12.62
N LEU A 287 18.63 13.00 -12.56
CA LEU A 287 18.36 13.86 -13.72
C LEU A 287 19.47 13.77 -14.79
N ALA A 288 20.72 13.54 -14.37
CA ALA A 288 21.86 13.32 -15.26
C ALA A 288 21.89 11.92 -15.87
N GLY A 289 21.02 10.99 -15.41
CA GLY A 289 21.03 9.60 -15.88
C GLY A 289 22.25 8.81 -15.39
N CYS A 290 22.78 9.13 -14.21
CA CYS A 290 23.92 8.41 -13.64
C CYS A 290 23.52 7.00 -13.20
N HIS A 291 24.45 6.03 -13.32
CA HIS A 291 24.30 4.67 -12.83
C HIS A 291 23.03 3.95 -13.32
N GLU A 292 22.75 4.09 -14.62
CA GLU A 292 21.64 3.42 -15.28
C GLU A 292 21.96 1.96 -15.60
N TYR A 293 20.96 1.12 -15.41
CA TYR A 293 20.97 -0.28 -15.78
C TYR A 293 19.70 -0.61 -16.57
N TYR A 294 19.82 -1.54 -17.50
CA TYR A 294 18.74 -2.01 -18.34
C TYR A 294 18.63 -3.53 -18.21
N GLN A 295 17.50 -4.00 -17.71
CA GLN A 295 17.30 -5.42 -17.49
C GLN A 295 15.84 -5.80 -17.70
N ASN A 296 15.60 -7.00 -18.21
CA ASN A 296 14.26 -7.52 -18.32
C ASN A 296 13.90 -8.44 -17.13
N ILE A 297 12.61 -8.68 -16.95
CA ILE A 297 12.08 -9.52 -15.86
C ILE A 297 12.55 -10.98 -16.01
N ALA A 298 12.67 -11.50 -17.24
CA ALA A 298 13.09 -12.86 -17.48
C ALA A 298 14.50 -13.14 -16.92
N GLU A 299 15.39 -12.16 -16.91
CA GLU A 299 16.70 -12.30 -16.29
C GLU A 299 16.63 -12.29 -14.75
N LEU A 300 15.76 -11.46 -14.15
CA LEU A 300 15.57 -11.44 -12.70
C LEU A 300 14.96 -12.77 -12.19
N LYS A 301 14.05 -13.36 -12.94
CA LYS A 301 13.45 -14.67 -12.63
C LYS A 301 14.46 -15.83 -12.61
N LYS A 302 15.62 -15.69 -13.26
CA LYS A 302 16.68 -16.72 -13.28
C LYS A 302 17.47 -16.79 -11.98
N ILE A 303 17.43 -15.73 -11.18
CA ILE A 303 18.16 -15.64 -9.92
C ILE A 303 17.36 -16.41 -8.85
N PRO A 304 17.97 -17.32 -8.08
CA PRO A 304 17.27 -18.02 -6.99
C PRO A 304 16.66 -17.02 -6.00
N ASP A 305 15.41 -17.28 -5.55
CA ASP A 305 14.61 -16.40 -4.70
C ASP A 305 14.27 -15.04 -5.33
N SER A 306 14.58 -14.87 -6.62
CA SER A 306 14.24 -13.72 -7.46
C SER A 306 14.57 -12.34 -6.85
N PRO A 307 15.74 -12.10 -6.24
CA PRO A 307 16.12 -10.77 -5.79
C PRO A 307 16.25 -9.83 -7.00
N PHE A 308 16.02 -8.54 -6.77
CA PHE A 308 16.15 -7.50 -7.81
C PHE A 308 17.61 -7.17 -8.10
N GLY A 309 18.38 -8.17 -8.59
CA GLY A 309 19.78 -8.04 -8.98
C GLY A 309 19.96 -7.44 -10.38
N TYR A 310 19.26 -6.35 -10.70
CA TYR A 310 19.23 -5.74 -12.03
C TYR A 310 20.60 -5.24 -12.53
N TRP A 311 21.60 -5.09 -11.65
CA TRP A 311 22.98 -4.73 -11.99
C TRP A 311 23.86 -5.95 -12.28
N PHE A 312 23.35 -7.17 -12.18
CA PHE A 312 24.11 -8.37 -12.50
C PHE A 312 24.29 -8.48 -14.01
N ASN A 313 25.53 -8.73 -14.43
CA ASN A 313 25.83 -9.01 -15.82
C ASN A 313 25.49 -10.48 -16.18
N LYS A 314 25.50 -10.81 -17.47
CA LYS A 314 25.18 -12.15 -17.96
C LYS A 314 26.09 -13.25 -17.40
N THR A 315 27.34 -12.93 -17.07
CA THR A 315 28.31 -13.88 -16.49
C THR A 315 27.87 -14.28 -15.08
N ILE A 316 27.51 -13.28 -14.25
CA ILE A 316 26.99 -13.54 -12.89
C ILE A 316 25.68 -14.34 -12.95
N THR A 317 24.76 -13.95 -13.84
CA THR A 317 23.47 -14.66 -13.98
C THR A 317 23.67 -16.10 -14.46
N ALA A 318 24.67 -16.36 -15.30
CA ALA A 318 25.00 -17.71 -15.74
C ALA A 318 25.48 -18.62 -14.59
N CYS A 319 26.20 -18.07 -13.60
CA CYS A 319 26.68 -18.84 -12.45
C CYS A 319 25.54 -19.45 -11.63
N PHE A 320 24.34 -18.86 -11.64
CA PHE A 320 23.19 -19.42 -10.94
C PHE A 320 22.60 -20.70 -11.58
N LYS A 321 22.99 -21.00 -12.83
CA LYS A 321 22.62 -22.24 -13.52
C LYS A 321 23.52 -23.41 -13.17
N GLU A 322 24.72 -23.10 -12.64
CA GLU A 322 25.70 -24.10 -12.27
C GLU A 322 25.33 -24.82 -10.97
N LYS A 323 26.09 -25.86 -10.65
CA LYS A 323 25.89 -26.64 -9.43
C LYS A 323 26.09 -25.73 -8.20
N LYS A 324 25.12 -25.75 -7.30
CA LYS A 324 25.13 -24.94 -6.08
C LYS A 324 26.15 -25.47 -5.08
N LEU A 325 26.68 -24.58 -4.23
CA LEU A 325 27.68 -24.94 -3.22
C LEU A 325 27.22 -26.09 -2.31
N TYR A 326 25.94 -26.18 -1.98
CA TYR A 326 25.40 -27.25 -1.14
C TYR A 326 25.54 -28.67 -1.77
N ASN A 327 25.73 -28.74 -3.09
CA ASN A 327 26.02 -30.04 -3.76
C ASN A 327 27.42 -30.56 -3.47
N PHE A 328 28.33 -29.70 -3.01
CA PHE A 328 29.75 -30.00 -2.77
C PHE A 328 30.14 -29.86 -1.30
N ALA A 329 29.47 -29.01 -0.54
CA ALA A 329 29.82 -28.67 0.81
C ALA A 329 28.58 -28.41 1.68
N CYS A 330 28.61 -28.88 2.91
CA CYS A 330 27.59 -28.59 3.91
C CYS A 330 28.04 -27.35 4.69
N THR A 331 27.36 -26.22 4.46
CA THR A 331 27.61 -25.01 5.23
C THR A 331 26.95 -25.12 6.61
N ARG A 332 27.72 -24.86 7.65
CA ARG A 332 27.20 -24.83 9.03
C ARG A 332 27.65 -23.52 9.68
N GLN A 333 26.77 -23.00 10.53
CA GLN A 333 27.17 -21.92 11.43
C GLN A 333 28.26 -22.44 12.33
N GLY A 334 29.34 -21.68 12.49
CA GLY A 334 30.39 -21.97 13.42
C GLY A 334 29.92 -21.81 14.87
N PHE A 335 30.86 -21.75 15.79
CA PHE A 335 30.56 -21.59 17.19
C PHE A 335 29.77 -20.30 17.46
N ALA A 336 28.63 -20.40 18.12
CA ALA A 336 27.83 -19.28 18.59
C ALA A 336 27.75 -19.34 20.11
N THR A 337 28.24 -18.31 20.79
CA THR A 337 28.32 -18.26 22.23
C THR A 337 26.96 -18.12 22.93
N GLY A 338 25.95 -17.58 22.23
CA GLY A 338 24.65 -17.24 22.83
C GLY A 338 24.70 -16.04 23.79
N ASP A 339 25.80 -15.89 24.52
CA ASP A 339 26.07 -14.78 25.43
C ASP A 339 27.56 -14.38 25.31
N ASN A 340 27.82 -13.37 24.52
CA ASN A 340 29.17 -12.88 24.27
C ASN A 340 29.82 -12.32 25.52
N SER A 341 29.06 -11.66 26.39
CA SER A 341 29.58 -11.06 27.64
C SER A 341 30.09 -12.12 28.60
N LYS A 342 29.46 -13.29 28.58
CA LYS A 342 29.83 -14.41 29.45
C LYS A 342 30.97 -15.27 28.88
N TYR A 343 30.97 -15.52 27.58
CA TYR A 343 31.85 -16.55 26.96
C TYR A 343 32.98 -16.00 26.12
N LEU A 344 32.90 -14.74 25.63
CA LEU A 344 33.99 -14.10 24.92
C LEU A 344 34.90 -13.37 25.92
N ARG A 345 36.20 -13.49 25.68
CA ARG A 345 37.23 -12.76 26.41
C ARG A 345 38.24 -12.20 25.42
N LEU A 346 38.73 -11.02 25.67
CA LEU A 346 39.84 -10.48 24.92
C LEU A 346 41.12 -11.24 25.28
N TRP A 347 42.05 -11.36 24.35
CA TRP A 347 43.27 -12.14 24.56
C TRP A 347 44.07 -11.74 25.82
N HIS A 348 44.03 -10.47 26.24
CA HIS A 348 44.67 -9.94 27.40
C HIS A 348 43.91 -10.21 28.73
N GLU A 349 42.67 -10.63 28.66
CA GLU A 349 41.85 -11.00 29.82
C GLU A 349 42.05 -12.46 30.21
N ILE A 350 42.81 -13.22 29.41
CA ILE A 350 43.01 -14.66 29.62
C ILE A 350 44.42 -14.91 30.11
N ASP A 351 44.52 -15.65 31.19
CA ASP A 351 45.79 -16.14 31.71
C ASP A 351 46.39 -17.17 30.75
N GLN A 352 47.48 -16.78 30.06
CA GLN A 352 48.16 -17.61 29.05
C GLN A 352 48.64 -18.96 29.63
N LYS A 353 48.96 -19.04 30.92
CA LYS A 353 49.36 -20.29 31.56
C LYS A 353 48.20 -21.30 31.62
N LYS A 354 46.97 -20.81 31.86
CA LYS A 354 45.76 -21.65 31.86
C LYS A 354 45.35 -22.13 30.47
N MET A 355 45.73 -21.40 29.42
CA MET A 355 45.51 -21.85 28.05
C MET A 355 46.44 -22.99 27.63
N SER A 356 47.72 -22.94 28.03
CA SER A 356 48.72 -23.96 27.68
C SER A 356 48.52 -25.29 28.41
N GLU A 357 47.79 -25.30 29.53
CA GLU A 357 47.51 -26.51 30.31
C GLU A 357 46.28 -27.31 29.86
N LYS A 358 45.42 -26.73 29.01
CA LYS A 358 44.11 -27.34 28.61
C LYS A 358 43.92 -27.55 27.14
N TRP A 359 44.85 -27.16 26.27
CA TRP A 359 44.73 -27.32 24.81
C TRP A 359 45.94 -27.97 24.19
#